data_bc7c4b480cd552e97e9106aa09b9c8ee
#
_entry.id   bc7c4b480cd552e97e9106aa09b9c8ee
#
_cell.length_a   1.000
_cell.length_b   1.000
_cell.length_c   1.000
_cell.angle_alpha   90.00
_cell.angle_beta   90.00
_cell.angle_gamma   90.00
#
_symmetry.space_group_name_H-M   'P 1'
#
loop_
_entity.id
_entity.type
_entity.pdbx_description
1 polymer ?
#
loop_
_entity_poly.entity_id
_entity_poly.type
_entity_poly.pdbx_seq_one_letter_code
_entity_poly.pdbx_strand_id
1 'polypeptide(L)'
;MREIKVNELKEGMTTAVDVFSPKGQLILKRHQTVSAFDIAKFGFYNIASVYVEGSSAQEKEEWNKKYAIIKEKYRDSIDNLHEYMNDILYRNIIPDKNTLIRDSVEIFDRFETSYELFDALQVLKQTDVSTMAHSMNVSIIARLIGVWAGLDTEKLDEISMAGLLHDIGKFKIPDEILLKPGKLTKEEFEVIKKHTVYGYEILNNFKILESTKRAALLHHEKFDGSGYPFGYTADKIDDISAIITIADVYDAMTSKRCYRDGMCPFDVIEDFEYDGISKYHPKYIGMFLKKIASSYIGSTVLLTNGKKAKIIFVTEKYSRPTVTLLEDNSVLVLKDEKDIKIAAVL
;
A
#
# COMPACT_ATOMS: atom_id res chain seq x y z
N MET A 1 -1.75 -13.07 -14.40
CA MET A 1 -0.74 -12.24 -15.08
C MET A 1 0.31 -11.88 -14.04
N ARG A 2 1.58 -11.96 -14.37
CA ARG A 2 2.66 -11.58 -13.46
C ARG A 2 3.64 -10.64 -14.13
N GLU A 3 4.23 -9.75 -13.36
CA GLU A 3 5.36 -8.96 -13.77
C GLU A 3 6.63 -9.83 -13.67
N ILE A 4 7.44 -9.87 -14.71
CA ILE A 4 8.72 -10.57 -14.72
C ILE A 4 9.79 -9.57 -15.16
N LYS A 5 10.89 -9.53 -14.41
CA LYS A 5 12.08 -8.76 -14.82
C LYS A 5 12.62 -9.32 -16.12
N VAL A 6 13.12 -8.46 -17.01
CA VAL A 6 13.60 -8.88 -18.33
C VAL A 6 14.74 -9.91 -18.24
N ASN A 7 15.56 -9.85 -17.19
CA ASN A 7 16.61 -10.85 -16.94
C ASN A 7 16.12 -12.23 -16.48
N GLU A 8 14.86 -12.33 -16.06
CA GLU A 8 14.18 -13.57 -15.61
C GLU A 8 13.17 -14.07 -16.66
N LEU A 9 12.94 -13.27 -17.71
CA LEU A 9 12.01 -13.58 -18.78
C LEU A 9 12.53 -14.75 -19.60
N LYS A 10 11.68 -15.73 -19.88
CA LYS A 10 12.05 -16.92 -20.65
C LYS A 10 11.34 -16.91 -22.00
N GLU A 11 12.04 -17.43 -23.01
CA GLU A 11 11.43 -17.71 -24.30
C GLU A 11 10.22 -18.66 -24.15
N GLY A 12 9.16 -18.39 -24.91
CA GLY A 12 7.91 -19.17 -24.84
C GLY A 12 6.87 -18.57 -23.90
N MET A 13 7.21 -17.61 -23.03
CA MET A 13 6.22 -16.87 -22.25
C MET A 13 5.37 -16.01 -23.16
N THR A 14 4.09 -15.78 -22.78
CA THR A 14 3.17 -14.98 -23.57
C THR A 14 2.93 -13.64 -22.87
N THR A 15 3.04 -12.52 -23.59
CA THR A 15 2.76 -11.19 -23.04
C THR A 15 1.29 -11.02 -22.65
N ALA A 16 1.03 -10.51 -21.48
CA ALA A 16 -0.32 -10.25 -20.97
C ALA A 16 -0.85 -8.87 -21.40
N VAL A 17 0.07 -7.94 -21.69
CA VAL A 17 -0.22 -6.57 -22.15
C VAL A 17 0.72 -6.18 -23.27
N ASP A 18 0.37 -5.12 -23.98
CA ASP A 18 1.28 -4.50 -24.94
C ASP A 18 2.51 -3.96 -24.22
N VAL A 19 3.71 -4.26 -24.75
CA VAL A 19 4.97 -3.81 -24.17
C VAL A 19 5.44 -2.58 -24.93
N PHE A 20 5.60 -1.46 -24.21
CA PHE A 20 6.04 -0.20 -24.78
C PHE A 20 7.45 0.17 -24.27
N SER A 21 8.23 0.86 -25.11
CA SER A 21 9.45 1.51 -24.68
C SER A 21 9.14 2.68 -23.74
N PRO A 22 10.12 3.20 -22.97
CA PRO A 22 9.95 4.40 -22.16
C PRO A 22 9.52 5.65 -22.95
N LYS A 23 9.70 5.62 -24.28
CA LYS A 23 9.28 6.69 -25.21
C LYS A 23 7.90 6.46 -25.84
N GLY A 24 7.15 5.44 -25.39
CA GLY A 24 5.82 5.14 -25.88
C GLY A 24 5.75 4.34 -27.19
N GLN A 25 6.88 3.85 -27.72
CA GLN A 25 6.88 3.02 -28.91
C GLN A 25 6.46 1.58 -28.54
N LEU A 26 5.47 1.03 -29.26
CA LEU A 26 5.06 -0.38 -29.12
C LEU A 26 6.22 -1.30 -29.54
N ILE A 27 6.66 -2.17 -28.63
CA ILE A 27 7.76 -3.11 -28.84
C ILE A 27 7.26 -4.52 -29.11
N LEU A 28 6.26 -4.98 -28.35
CA LEU A 28 5.62 -6.29 -28.52
C LEU A 28 4.15 -6.17 -28.15
N LYS A 29 3.27 -6.78 -28.95
CA LYS A 29 1.83 -6.80 -28.65
C LYS A 29 1.53 -7.81 -27.55
N ARG A 30 0.41 -7.63 -26.86
CA ARG A 30 -0.16 -8.62 -25.94
C ARG A 30 -0.51 -9.91 -26.68
N HIS A 31 -0.59 -10.99 -25.93
CA HIS A 31 -0.87 -12.35 -26.44
C HIS A 31 0.15 -12.84 -27.48
N GLN A 32 1.33 -12.23 -27.48
CA GLN A 32 2.44 -12.73 -28.31
C GLN A 32 3.45 -13.50 -27.47
N THR A 33 3.90 -14.61 -28.02
CA THR A 33 4.95 -15.42 -27.42
C THR A 33 6.25 -14.66 -27.51
N VAL A 34 6.90 -14.50 -26.37
CA VAL A 34 8.21 -13.83 -26.24
C VAL A 34 9.28 -14.73 -26.84
N SER A 35 10.05 -14.22 -27.77
CA SER A 35 11.22 -14.88 -28.34
C SER A 35 12.51 -14.38 -27.68
N ALA A 36 13.62 -15.10 -27.88
CA ALA A 36 14.95 -14.64 -27.48
C ALA A 36 15.29 -13.25 -28.05
N PHE A 37 14.83 -12.97 -29.28
CA PHE A 37 15.00 -11.66 -29.92
C PHE A 37 14.22 -10.56 -29.19
N ASP A 38 13.00 -10.83 -28.72
CA ASP A 38 12.21 -9.88 -27.97
C ASP A 38 12.83 -9.57 -26.62
N ILE A 39 13.39 -10.58 -25.93
CA ILE A 39 14.12 -10.39 -24.67
C ILE A 39 15.32 -9.45 -24.88
N ALA A 40 16.11 -9.67 -25.94
CA ALA A 40 17.23 -8.79 -26.28
C ALA A 40 16.75 -7.36 -26.62
N LYS A 41 15.61 -7.25 -27.32
CA LYS A 41 14.98 -5.98 -27.68
C LYS A 41 14.51 -5.22 -26.45
N PHE A 42 13.92 -5.91 -25.45
CA PHE A 42 13.53 -5.30 -24.18
C PHE A 42 14.74 -4.72 -23.44
N GLY A 43 15.86 -5.44 -23.40
CA GLY A 43 17.13 -4.94 -22.85
C GLY A 43 17.64 -3.69 -23.58
N PHE A 44 17.60 -3.68 -24.91
CA PHE A 44 18.00 -2.53 -25.73
C PHE A 44 17.18 -1.28 -25.47
N TYR A 45 15.87 -1.43 -25.24
CA TYR A 45 14.97 -0.31 -24.93
C TYR A 45 14.91 0.02 -23.43
N ASN A 46 15.78 -0.58 -22.59
CA ASN A 46 15.81 -0.41 -21.14
C ASN A 46 14.43 -0.67 -20.47
N ILE A 47 13.72 -1.70 -20.95
CA ILE A 47 12.50 -2.17 -20.33
C ILE A 47 12.91 -3.05 -19.14
N ALA A 48 12.56 -2.64 -17.92
CA ALA A 48 12.99 -3.34 -16.71
C ALA A 48 12.21 -4.64 -16.48
N SER A 49 10.91 -4.63 -16.80
CA SER A 49 9.99 -5.74 -16.56
C SER A 49 8.92 -5.82 -17.65
N VAL A 50 8.32 -6.99 -17.80
CA VAL A 50 7.26 -7.29 -18.77
C VAL A 50 6.16 -8.08 -18.08
N TYR A 51 4.90 -7.74 -18.34
CA TYR A 51 3.77 -8.51 -17.87
C TYR A 51 3.49 -9.68 -18.80
N VAL A 52 3.57 -10.90 -18.25
CA VAL A 52 3.26 -12.13 -19.00
C VAL A 52 1.95 -12.73 -18.53
N GLU A 53 1.29 -13.48 -19.42
CA GLU A 53 0.13 -14.25 -19.05
C GLU A 53 0.53 -15.25 -17.96
N GLY A 54 -0.06 -15.13 -16.80
CA GLY A 54 -0.15 -16.20 -15.82
C GLY A 54 -1.49 -16.83 -16.10
N SER A 55 -1.70 -18.00 -15.96
CA SER A 55 -1.29 -19.12 -15.23
C SER A 55 -1.98 -20.35 -15.82
N SER A 56 -1.25 -21.39 -15.94
CA SER A 56 -1.85 -22.74 -16.00
C SER A 56 -2.66 -22.97 -14.71
N ALA A 57 -3.57 -23.96 -14.69
CA ALA A 57 -4.27 -24.33 -13.48
C ALA A 57 -3.29 -24.60 -12.30
N GLN A 58 -2.08 -25.03 -12.60
CA GLN A 58 -1.00 -25.25 -11.65
C GLN A 58 -0.52 -23.95 -10.97
N GLU A 59 -0.31 -22.86 -11.72
CA GLU A 59 0.13 -21.58 -11.12
C GLU A 59 -0.96 -20.97 -10.24
N LYS A 60 -2.25 -21.12 -10.58
CA LYS A 60 -3.36 -20.73 -9.71
C LYS A 60 -3.39 -21.54 -8.42
N GLU A 61 -3.12 -22.84 -8.51
CA GLU A 61 -3.06 -23.71 -7.34
C GLU A 61 -1.87 -23.37 -6.44
N GLU A 62 -0.70 -23.09 -7.04
CA GLU A 62 0.49 -22.62 -6.31
C GLU A 62 0.24 -21.27 -5.64
N TRP A 63 -0.40 -20.31 -6.35
CA TRP A 63 -0.81 -19.05 -5.76
C TRP A 63 -1.77 -19.23 -4.59
N ASN A 64 -2.80 -20.05 -4.74
CA ASN A 64 -3.75 -20.33 -3.67
C ASN A 64 -3.08 -20.97 -2.45
N LYS A 65 -2.11 -21.87 -2.66
CA LYS A 65 -1.30 -22.47 -1.58
C LYS A 65 -0.42 -21.42 -0.91
N LYS A 66 0.31 -20.62 -1.68
CA LYS A 66 1.13 -19.51 -1.18
C LYS A 66 0.27 -18.55 -0.35
N TYR A 67 -0.89 -18.18 -0.87
CA TYR A 67 -1.82 -17.27 -0.22
C TYR A 67 -2.40 -17.84 1.09
N ALA A 68 -2.75 -19.11 1.14
CA ALA A 68 -3.23 -19.76 2.37
C ALA A 68 -2.18 -19.70 3.48
N ILE A 69 -0.91 -19.98 3.16
CA ILE A 69 0.21 -19.90 4.10
C ILE A 69 0.40 -18.44 4.59
N ILE A 70 0.33 -17.47 3.69
CA ILE A 70 0.46 -16.04 4.04
C ILE A 70 -0.68 -15.60 4.95
N LYS A 71 -1.91 -16.02 4.67
CA LYS A 71 -3.08 -15.70 5.48
C LYS A 71 -2.98 -16.26 6.91
N GLU A 72 -2.51 -17.49 7.06
CA GLU A 72 -2.26 -18.10 8.37
C GLU A 72 -1.17 -17.31 9.12
N LYS A 73 -0.02 -17.07 8.46
CA LYS A 73 1.07 -16.29 9.04
C LYS A 73 0.62 -14.87 9.43
N TYR A 74 -0.19 -14.23 8.60
CA TYR A 74 -0.70 -12.89 8.87
C TYR A 74 -1.58 -12.87 10.13
N ARG A 75 -2.45 -13.85 10.30
CA ARG A 75 -3.26 -13.99 11.52
C ARG A 75 -2.41 -14.18 12.76
N ASP A 76 -1.46 -15.13 12.72
CA ASP A 76 -0.55 -15.38 13.84
C ASP A 76 0.29 -14.15 14.18
N SER A 77 0.68 -13.38 13.16
CA SER A 77 1.42 -12.12 13.32
C SER A 77 0.59 -11.02 13.99
N ILE A 78 -0.72 -10.97 13.74
CA ILE A 78 -1.65 -10.06 14.43
C ILE A 78 -1.76 -10.45 15.91
N ASP A 79 -1.88 -11.74 16.21
CA ASP A 79 -1.94 -12.25 17.59
C ASP A 79 -0.63 -11.94 18.35
N ASN A 80 0.52 -12.16 17.73
CA ASN A 80 1.83 -11.78 18.28
C ASN A 80 1.93 -10.27 18.54
N LEU A 81 1.50 -9.45 17.59
CA LEU A 81 1.51 -7.99 17.75
C LEU A 81 0.62 -7.56 18.91
N HIS A 82 -0.54 -8.19 19.09
CA HIS A 82 -1.42 -7.93 20.22
C HIS A 82 -0.73 -8.27 21.56
N GLU A 83 0.00 -9.39 21.64
CA GLU A 83 0.79 -9.73 22.84
C GLU A 83 1.89 -8.69 23.10
N TYR A 84 2.62 -8.26 22.08
CA TYR A 84 3.65 -7.21 22.22
C TYR A 84 3.06 -5.88 22.70
N MET A 85 1.89 -5.49 22.21
CA MET A 85 1.19 -4.29 22.71
C MET A 85 0.82 -4.42 24.17
N ASN A 86 0.33 -5.60 24.61
CA ASN A 86 0.03 -5.86 26.02
C ASN A 86 1.29 -5.81 26.90
N ASP A 87 2.41 -6.35 26.44
CA ASP A 87 3.68 -6.27 27.15
C ASP A 87 4.15 -4.83 27.33
N ILE A 88 4.05 -4.01 26.29
CA ILE A 88 4.42 -2.58 26.34
C ILE A 88 3.50 -1.83 27.32
N LEU A 89 2.17 -2.04 27.21
CA LEU A 89 1.18 -1.26 27.94
C LEU A 89 1.09 -1.64 29.44
N TYR A 90 1.13 -2.93 29.74
CA TYR A 90 0.80 -3.44 31.08
C TYR A 90 1.98 -4.01 31.84
N ARG A 91 3.04 -4.47 31.14
CA ARG A 91 4.23 -5.04 31.78
C ARG A 91 5.44 -4.12 31.69
N ASN A 92 5.36 -3.00 30.96
CA ASN A 92 6.45 -2.09 30.67
C ASN A 92 7.67 -2.79 30.06
N ILE A 93 7.41 -3.75 29.15
CA ILE A 93 8.40 -4.51 28.41
C ILE A 93 8.21 -4.22 26.92
N ILE A 94 9.27 -3.79 26.24
CA ILE A 94 9.27 -3.69 24.77
C ILE A 94 10.17 -4.79 24.21
N PRO A 95 9.71 -5.60 23.25
CA PRO A 95 10.56 -6.54 22.54
C PRO A 95 11.73 -5.80 21.85
N ASP A 96 12.84 -6.50 21.64
CA ASP A 96 13.88 -5.92 20.79
C ASP A 96 13.38 -5.65 19.36
N LYS A 97 14.05 -4.75 18.66
CA LYS A 97 13.62 -4.30 17.32
C LYS A 97 13.37 -5.47 16.37
N ASN A 98 14.30 -6.43 16.32
CA ASN A 98 14.21 -7.53 15.37
C ASN A 98 13.03 -8.47 15.68
N THR A 99 12.77 -8.74 16.94
CA THR A 99 11.59 -9.51 17.38
C THR A 99 10.30 -8.81 17.00
N LEU A 100 10.21 -7.50 17.28
CA LEU A 100 9.00 -6.71 17.02
C LEU A 100 8.63 -6.64 15.53
N ILE A 101 9.62 -6.38 14.65
CA ILE A 101 9.36 -6.23 13.20
C ILE A 101 9.38 -7.55 12.43
N ARG A 102 9.83 -8.65 13.03
CA ARG A 102 10.05 -9.93 12.35
C ARG A 102 8.87 -10.35 11.48
N ASP A 103 7.68 -10.36 12.05
CA ASP A 103 6.50 -10.86 11.36
C ASP A 103 6.09 -9.98 10.18
N SER A 104 6.17 -8.65 10.30
CA SER A 104 5.88 -7.74 9.19
C SER A 104 6.91 -7.85 8.06
N VAL A 105 8.19 -8.03 8.40
CA VAL A 105 9.27 -8.24 7.43
C VAL A 105 9.13 -9.60 6.73
N GLU A 106 8.87 -10.67 7.47
CA GLU A 106 8.66 -12.00 6.90
C GLU A 106 7.46 -12.03 5.95
N ILE A 107 6.36 -11.32 6.25
CA ILE A 107 5.22 -11.20 5.35
C ILE A 107 5.64 -10.41 4.10
N PHE A 108 6.32 -9.26 4.28
CA PHE A 108 6.79 -8.43 3.19
C PHE A 108 7.69 -9.21 2.23
N ASP A 109 8.67 -9.95 2.75
CA ASP A 109 9.67 -10.69 1.97
C ASP A 109 9.10 -11.90 1.19
N ARG A 110 7.85 -12.29 1.46
CA ARG A 110 7.17 -13.36 0.70
C ARG A 110 6.68 -12.92 -0.66
N PHE A 111 6.65 -11.63 -0.93
CA PHE A 111 6.17 -11.08 -2.19
C PHE A 111 7.34 -10.65 -3.08
N GLU A 112 7.35 -11.15 -4.32
CA GLU A 112 8.36 -10.81 -5.30
C GLU A 112 8.10 -9.45 -5.97
N THR A 113 6.82 -9.07 -6.05
CA THR A 113 6.39 -7.85 -6.71
C THR A 113 5.45 -7.01 -5.85
N SER A 114 5.45 -5.71 -6.08
CA SER A 114 4.49 -4.80 -5.43
C SER A 114 3.03 -5.15 -5.76
N TYR A 115 2.78 -5.67 -6.96
CA TYR A 115 1.45 -6.15 -7.37
C TYR A 115 0.97 -7.29 -6.47
N GLU A 116 1.79 -8.34 -6.30
CA GLU A 116 1.46 -9.46 -5.41
C GLU A 116 1.18 -9.01 -3.98
N LEU A 117 2.00 -8.08 -3.47
CA LEU A 117 1.83 -7.53 -2.14
C LEU A 117 0.49 -6.80 -1.98
N PHE A 118 0.15 -5.89 -2.91
CA PHE A 118 -1.11 -5.15 -2.83
C PHE A 118 -2.33 -6.02 -3.05
N ASP A 119 -2.27 -6.99 -3.98
CA ASP A 119 -3.35 -7.97 -4.21
C ASP A 119 -3.61 -8.78 -2.93
N ALA A 120 -2.56 -9.31 -2.31
CA ALA A 120 -2.68 -10.03 -1.04
C ALA A 120 -3.22 -9.14 0.09
N LEU A 121 -2.71 -7.92 0.24
CA LEU A 121 -3.20 -6.99 1.25
C LEU A 121 -4.68 -6.66 1.07
N GLN A 122 -5.19 -6.51 -0.17
CA GLN A 122 -6.62 -6.27 -0.41
C GLN A 122 -7.49 -7.39 0.13
N VAL A 123 -7.04 -8.64 0.02
CA VAL A 123 -7.80 -9.79 0.54
C VAL A 123 -7.61 -9.94 2.05
N LEU A 124 -6.40 -9.76 2.58
CA LEU A 124 -6.12 -9.84 4.02
C LEU A 124 -6.93 -8.80 4.82
N LYS A 125 -7.05 -7.57 4.32
CA LYS A 125 -7.85 -6.50 4.91
C LYS A 125 -9.35 -6.83 5.07
N GLN A 126 -9.87 -7.78 4.32
CA GLN A 126 -11.26 -8.22 4.44
C GLN A 126 -11.45 -9.24 5.58
N THR A 127 -10.36 -9.85 6.05
CA THR A 127 -10.42 -10.91 7.08
C THR A 127 -10.30 -10.39 8.50
N ASP A 128 -9.64 -9.24 8.70
CA ASP A 128 -9.46 -8.62 10.00
C ASP A 128 -9.47 -7.09 9.87
N VAL A 129 -10.29 -6.43 10.68
CA VAL A 129 -10.48 -4.97 10.72
C VAL A 129 -9.97 -4.35 12.03
N SER A 130 -9.18 -5.10 12.80
CA SER A 130 -8.63 -4.66 14.09
C SER A 130 -7.57 -3.57 13.92
N THR A 131 -7.29 -2.87 15.02
CA THR A 131 -6.17 -1.92 15.09
C THR A 131 -4.83 -2.62 14.82
N MET A 132 -4.69 -3.88 15.22
CA MET A 132 -3.47 -4.66 14.99
C MET A 132 -3.26 -4.98 13.50
N ALA A 133 -4.32 -5.40 12.81
CA ALA A 133 -4.29 -5.62 11.36
C ALA A 133 -3.93 -4.32 10.62
N HIS A 134 -4.51 -3.19 11.02
CA HIS A 134 -4.17 -1.88 10.49
C HIS A 134 -2.69 -1.54 10.70
N SER A 135 -2.17 -1.65 11.92
CA SER A 135 -0.76 -1.39 12.22
C SER A 135 0.19 -2.30 11.42
N MET A 136 -0.17 -3.58 11.25
CA MET A 136 0.58 -4.52 10.41
C MET A 136 0.60 -4.06 8.94
N ASN A 137 -0.54 -3.69 8.38
CA ASN A 137 -0.65 -3.19 7.01
C ASN A 137 0.15 -1.90 6.82
N VAL A 138 0.03 -0.95 7.75
CA VAL A 138 0.79 0.31 7.71
C VAL A 138 2.29 0.05 7.73
N SER A 139 2.76 -0.86 8.58
CA SER A 139 4.17 -1.29 8.62
C SER A 139 4.65 -1.82 7.26
N ILE A 140 3.88 -2.72 6.64
CA ILE A 140 4.21 -3.34 5.35
C ILE A 140 4.20 -2.30 4.22
N ILE A 141 3.17 -1.45 4.15
CA ILE A 141 3.04 -0.42 3.11
C ILE A 141 4.14 0.64 3.27
N ALA A 142 4.41 1.08 4.50
CA ALA A 142 5.45 2.06 4.78
C ALA A 142 6.85 1.53 4.42
N ARG A 143 7.16 0.26 4.74
CA ARG A 143 8.39 -0.40 4.32
C ARG A 143 8.51 -0.41 2.78
N LEU A 144 7.42 -0.71 2.06
CA LEU A 144 7.42 -0.68 0.60
C LEU A 144 7.72 0.72 0.04
N ILE A 145 7.14 1.77 0.64
CA ILE A 145 7.45 3.16 0.29
C ILE A 145 8.94 3.44 0.53
N GLY A 146 9.50 2.97 1.63
CA GLY A 146 10.94 3.06 1.93
C GLY A 146 11.81 2.36 0.88
N VAL A 147 11.46 1.14 0.46
CA VAL A 147 12.14 0.40 -0.63
C VAL A 147 12.09 1.19 -1.92
N TRP A 148 10.95 1.72 -2.30
CA TRP A 148 10.82 2.56 -3.50
C TRP A 148 11.64 3.84 -3.41
N ALA A 149 11.83 4.39 -2.21
CA ALA A 149 12.66 5.57 -1.96
C ALA A 149 14.16 5.26 -1.97
N GLY A 150 14.55 3.97 -2.06
CA GLY A 150 15.94 3.53 -2.04
C GLY A 150 16.61 3.64 -0.68
N LEU A 151 15.83 3.53 0.40
CA LEU A 151 16.37 3.56 1.76
C LEU A 151 17.08 2.25 2.11
N ASP A 152 18.09 2.35 2.97
CA ASP A 152 18.84 1.19 3.45
C ASP A 152 18.03 0.33 4.43
N THR A 153 18.52 -0.89 4.70
CA THR A 153 17.84 -1.86 5.56
C THR A 153 17.59 -1.32 6.98
N GLU A 154 18.51 -0.54 7.55
CA GLU A 154 18.36 0.02 8.88
C GLU A 154 17.17 0.99 8.95
N LYS A 155 17.05 1.86 7.93
CA LYS A 155 15.89 2.78 7.78
C LYS A 155 14.60 2.04 7.48
N LEU A 156 14.64 0.97 6.68
CA LEU A 156 13.47 0.14 6.42
C LEU A 156 12.97 -0.54 7.70
N ASP A 157 13.85 -1.01 8.56
CA ASP A 157 13.48 -1.62 9.85
C ASP A 157 12.92 -0.58 10.82
N GLU A 158 13.47 0.63 10.83
CA GLU A 158 12.96 1.77 11.59
C GLU A 158 11.54 2.15 11.18
N ILE A 159 11.29 2.22 9.85
CA ILE A 159 9.97 2.46 9.27
C ILE A 159 8.99 1.36 9.65
N SER A 160 9.41 0.09 9.57
CA SER A 160 8.54 -1.04 9.94
C SER A 160 8.13 -0.96 11.40
N MET A 161 9.07 -0.68 12.30
CA MET A 161 8.79 -0.49 13.73
C MET A 161 7.84 0.70 13.97
N ALA A 162 8.07 1.82 13.29
CA ALA A 162 7.22 3.00 13.39
C ALA A 162 5.78 2.69 12.95
N GLY A 163 5.60 1.95 11.84
CA GLY A 163 4.29 1.52 11.36
C GLY A 163 3.55 0.61 12.33
N LEU A 164 4.26 -0.34 12.98
CA LEU A 164 3.64 -1.21 13.99
C LEU A 164 3.18 -0.44 15.23
N LEU A 165 3.90 0.60 15.64
CA LEU A 165 3.69 1.29 16.91
C LEU A 165 2.94 2.63 16.80
N HIS A 166 2.67 3.14 15.57
CA HIS A 166 2.13 4.49 15.39
C HIS A 166 0.82 4.74 16.16
N ASP A 167 0.01 3.72 16.27
CA ASP A 167 -1.34 3.77 16.85
C ASP A 167 -1.43 3.23 18.31
N ILE A 168 -0.30 2.94 18.96
CA ILE A 168 -0.29 2.34 20.32
C ILE A 168 -1.07 3.19 21.34
N GLY A 169 -1.15 4.49 21.15
CA GLY A 169 -1.90 5.38 22.03
C GLY A 169 -3.42 5.19 21.98
N LYS A 170 -3.97 4.49 20.96
CA LYS A 170 -5.40 4.16 20.90
C LYS A 170 -5.87 3.30 22.07
N PHE A 171 -4.99 2.52 22.67
CA PHE A 171 -5.29 1.75 23.88
C PHE A 171 -5.60 2.60 25.11
N LYS A 172 -5.29 3.92 25.11
CA LYS A 172 -5.70 4.86 26.15
C LYS A 172 -6.98 5.61 25.85
N ILE A 173 -7.58 5.37 24.69
CA ILE A 173 -8.87 5.96 24.31
C ILE A 173 -10.00 5.09 24.86
N PRO A 174 -11.05 5.66 25.49
CA PRO A 174 -12.18 4.89 25.97
C PRO A 174 -12.86 4.09 24.84
N ASP A 175 -13.19 2.84 25.10
CA ASP A 175 -13.79 1.92 24.10
C ASP A 175 -15.13 2.45 23.57
N GLU A 176 -15.92 3.14 24.40
CA GLU A 176 -17.20 3.74 24.00
C GLU A 176 -17.03 4.78 22.88
N ILE A 177 -15.83 5.41 22.79
CA ILE A 177 -15.51 6.39 21.76
C ILE A 177 -14.79 5.69 20.59
N LEU A 178 -13.79 4.86 20.91
CA LEU A 178 -12.95 4.21 19.89
C LEU A 178 -13.77 3.25 19.01
N LEU A 179 -14.68 2.48 19.62
CA LEU A 179 -15.49 1.46 18.96
C LEU A 179 -16.90 1.93 18.62
N LYS A 180 -17.19 3.23 18.76
CA LYS A 180 -18.52 3.79 18.52
C LYS A 180 -19.00 3.51 17.09
N PRO A 181 -20.15 2.86 16.92
CA PRO A 181 -20.75 2.70 15.61
C PRO A 181 -21.30 4.04 15.10
N GLY A 182 -20.75 4.55 13.98
CA GLY A 182 -21.22 5.76 13.34
C GLY A 182 -20.27 6.95 13.47
N LYS A 183 -20.79 8.16 13.23
CA LYS A 183 -20.00 9.39 13.26
C LYS A 183 -19.72 9.84 14.69
N LEU A 184 -18.48 10.25 14.93
CA LEU A 184 -18.05 10.88 16.18
C LEU A 184 -18.60 12.31 16.26
N THR A 185 -18.91 12.78 17.47
CA THR A 185 -19.11 14.22 17.73
C THR A 185 -17.76 14.95 17.65
N LYS A 186 -17.80 16.28 17.67
CA LYS A 186 -16.55 17.07 17.68
C LYS A 186 -15.73 16.79 18.94
N GLU A 187 -16.40 16.69 20.08
CA GLU A 187 -15.81 16.42 21.40
C GLU A 187 -15.17 15.02 21.44
N GLU A 188 -15.86 14.00 20.93
CA GLU A 188 -15.32 12.64 20.81
C GLU A 188 -14.13 12.59 19.87
N PHE A 189 -14.15 13.34 18.78
CA PHE A 189 -13.03 13.42 17.87
C PHE A 189 -11.80 14.09 18.52
N GLU A 190 -11.99 15.12 19.37
CA GLU A 190 -10.91 15.71 20.16
C GLU A 190 -10.31 14.70 21.16
N VAL A 191 -11.11 13.75 21.68
CA VAL A 191 -10.58 12.65 22.50
C VAL A 191 -9.76 11.69 21.66
N ILE A 192 -10.25 11.28 20.48
CA ILE A 192 -9.52 10.40 19.56
C ILE A 192 -8.16 11.00 19.20
N LYS A 193 -8.08 12.29 18.89
CA LYS A 193 -6.80 12.94 18.50
C LYS A 193 -5.70 12.78 19.57
N LYS A 194 -6.05 12.62 20.84
CA LYS A 194 -5.10 12.44 21.94
C LYS A 194 -4.28 11.15 21.84
N HIS A 195 -4.72 10.14 21.02
CA HIS A 195 -3.93 8.91 20.87
C HIS A 195 -2.51 9.18 20.37
N THR A 196 -2.30 10.22 19.57
CA THR A 196 -0.97 10.58 19.07
C THR A 196 -0.03 10.98 20.21
N VAL A 197 -0.52 11.83 21.13
CA VAL A 197 0.23 12.25 22.32
C VAL A 197 0.43 11.07 23.27
N TYR A 198 -0.63 10.29 23.51
CA TYR A 198 -0.55 9.09 24.36
C TYR A 198 0.44 8.06 23.81
N GLY A 199 0.48 7.88 22.48
CA GLY A 199 1.45 7.00 21.82
C GLY A 199 2.88 7.45 22.07
N TYR A 200 3.18 8.72 21.88
CA TYR A 200 4.48 9.29 22.19
C TYR A 200 4.85 9.13 23.67
N GLU A 201 3.95 9.43 24.60
CA GLU A 201 4.18 9.28 26.05
C GLU A 201 4.47 7.83 26.43
N ILE A 202 3.71 6.85 25.90
CA ILE A 202 3.96 5.42 26.14
C ILE A 202 5.35 5.05 25.66
N LEU A 203 5.68 5.39 24.41
CA LEU A 203 6.93 4.99 23.78
C LEU A 203 8.15 5.72 24.39
N ASN A 204 7.97 6.89 24.99
CA ASN A 204 9.04 7.65 25.62
C ASN A 204 9.59 6.98 26.88
N ASN A 205 8.89 6.01 27.45
CA ASN A 205 9.39 5.21 28.57
C ASN A 205 10.45 4.16 28.14
N PHE A 206 10.64 3.97 26.82
CA PHE A 206 11.52 2.94 26.28
C PHE A 206 12.72 3.52 25.53
N LYS A 207 13.81 2.76 25.50
CA LYS A 207 15.00 3.08 24.71
C LYS A 207 14.82 2.63 23.26
N ILE A 208 14.01 3.35 22.51
CA ILE A 208 13.80 3.18 21.07
C ILE A 208 14.16 4.47 20.33
N LEU A 209 14.26 4.36 19.01
CA LEU A 209 14.61 5.51 18.16
C LEU A 209 13.59 6.63 18.28
N GLU A 210 14.08 7.86 18.32
CA GLU A 210 13.22 9.04 18.46
C GLU A 210 12.26 9.19 17.27
N SER A 211 12.68 8.81 16.07
CA SER A 211 11.82 8.80 14.87
C SER A 211 10.60 7.90 15.01
N THR A 212 10.72 6.72 15.65
CA THR A 212 9.57 5.86 15.96
C THR A 212 8.58 6.55 16.91
N LYS A 213 9.08 7.22 17.95
CA LYS A 213 8.23 7.98 18.88
C LYS A 213 7.54 9.15 18.17
N ARG A 214 8.30 9.87 17.34
CA ARG A 214 7.79 10.98 16.55
C ARG A 214 6.75 10.53 15.54
N ALA A 215 6.91 9.37 14.91
CA ALA A 215 5.92 8.81 14.03
C ALA A 215 4.57 8.59 14.75
N ALA A 216 4.57 8.05 15.97
CA ALA A 216 3.36 7.93 16.79
C ALA A 216 2.71 9.29 17.09
N LEU A 217 3.52 10.35 17.26
CA LEU A 217 3.04 11.70 17.56
C LEU A 217 2.52 12.43 16.33
N LEU A 218 3.17 12.25 15.15
CA LEU A 218 3.06 13.15 14.01
C LEU A 218 2.37 12.53 12.77
N HIS A 219 1.99 11.26 12.78
CA HIS A 219 1.42 10.57 11.60
C HIS A 219 0.09 11.17 11.12
N HIS A 220 -0.55 11.99 11.90
CA HIS A 220 -1.75 12.74 11.50
C HIS A 220 -1.47 14.22 11.21
N GLU A 221 -0.24 14.68 11.31
CA GLU A 221 0.12 16.01 10.84
C GLU A 221 0.13 16.07 9.30
N LYS A 222 -0.12 17.27 8.78
CA LYS A 222 -0.14 17.52 7.34
C LYS A 222 0.84 18.65 7.01
N PHE A 223 1.51 18.57 5.88
CA PHE A 223 2.51 19.56 5.47
C PHE A 223 1.98 21.00 5.37
N ASP A 224 0.67 21.16 5.13
CA ASP A 224 -0.04 22.45 5.09
C ASP A 224 -0.48 22.95 6.48
N GLY A 225 -0.20 22.20 7.56
CA GLY A 225 -0.60 22.54 8.92
C GLY A 225 -2.06 22.21 9.27
N SER A 226 -2.80 21.57 8.37
CA SER A 226 -4.21 21.20 8.61
C SER A 226 -4.36 19.92 9.47
N GLY A 227 -3.25 19.30 9.87
CA GLY A 227 -3.21 18.10 10.67
C GLY A 227 -3.38 18.32 12.17
N TYR A 228 -3.11 17.29 12.96
CA TYR A 228 -3.11 17.30 14.42
C TYR A 228 -1.99 16.41 14.97
N PRO A 229 -1.56 16.56 16.23
CA PRO A 229 -2.19 17.32 17.33
C PRO A 229 -1.80 18.81 17.37
N PHE A 230 -0.72 19.23 16.70
CA PHE A 230 -0.15 20.59 16.85
C PHE A 230 -0.40 21.50 15.66
N GLY A 231 -0.84 20.97 14.50
CA GLY A 231 -0.90 21.72 13.25
C GLY A 231 0.49 22.06 12.71
N TYR A 232 1.43 21.15 12.84
CA TYR A 232 2.81 21.35 12.35
C TYR A 232 2.84 21.36 10.82
N THR A 233 3.71 22.22 10.28
CA THR A 233 3.99 22.31 8.86
C THR A 233 5.21 21.47 8.46
N ALA A 234 5.51 21.42 7.18
CA ALA A 234 6.54 20.57 6.56
C ALA A 234 7.90 20.57 7.29
N ASP A 235 8.32 21.73 7.83
CA ASP A 235 9.60 21.91 8.55
C ASP A 235 9.69 21.13 9.88
N LYS A 236 8.57 20.70 10.42
CA LYS A 236 8.48 19.98 11.69
C LYS A 236 8.25 18.47 11.54
N ILE A 237 7.90 18.01 10.34
CA ILE A 237 7.55 16.61 10.05
C ILE A 237 8.75 15.93 9.42
N ASP A 238 9.28 14.90 10.10
CA ASP A 238 10.40 14.09 9.59
C ASP A 238 9.94 13.07 8.51
N ASP A 239 10.93 12.55 7.77
CA ASP A 239 10.71 11.63 6.66
C ASP A 239 9.94 10.36 7.05
N ILE A 240 10.25 9.79 8.22
CA ILE A 240 9.59 8.57 8.70
C ILE A 240 8.13 8.86 9.04
N SER A 241 7.86 9.92 9.79
CA SER A 241 6.49 10.36 10.07
C SER A 241 5.70 10.62 8.79
N ALA A 242 6.32 11.24 7.78
CA ALA A 242 5.70 11.52 6.49
C ALA A 242 5.37 10.23 5.70
N ILE A 243 6.25 9.23 5.73
CA ILE A 243 6.01 7.91 5.11
C ILE A 243 4.86 7.19 5.81
N ILE A 244 4.86 7.17 7.15
CA ILE A 244 3.80 6.54 7.95
C ILE A 244 2.45 7.22 7.67
N THR A 245 2.41 8.56 7.58
CA THR A 245 1.19 9.31 7.25
C THR A 245 0.57 8.84 5.92
N ILE A 246 1.36 8.65 4.87
CA ILE A 246 0.88 8.20 3.56
C ILE A 246 0.34 6.77 3.66
N ALA A 247 1.08 5.87 4.31
CA ALA A 247 0.71 4.48 4.48
C ALA A 247 -0.57 4.32 5.32
N ASP A 248 -0.69 5.05 6.43
CA ASP A 248 -1.87 5.09 7.31
C ASP A 248 -3.12 5.53 6.55
N VAL A 249 -3.05 6.68 5.89
CA VAL A 249 -4.20 7.21 5.12
C VAL A 249 -4.62 6.24 4.02
N TYR A 250 -3.67 5.67 3.28
CA TYR A 250 -3.98 4.70 2.23
C TYR A 250 -4.65 3.44 2.80
N ASP A 251 -4.11 2.86 3.87
CA ASP A 251 -4.72 1.70 4.52
C ASP A 251 -6.09 2.02 5.09
N ALA A 252 -6.22 3.14 5.80
CA ALA A 252 -7.49 3.56 6.39
C ALA A 252 -8.59 3.79 5.35
N MET A 253 -8.27 4.28 4.15
CA MET A 253 -9.24 4.52 3.08
C MET A 253 -9.59 3.24 2.31
N THR A 254 -8.65 2.35 2.08
CA THR A 254 -8.87 1.12 1.31
C THR A 254 -9.37 -0.06 2.14
N SER A 255 -9.24 0.00 3.47
CA SER A 255 -9.71 -1.04 4.38
C SER A 255 -11.21 -0.90 4.69
N LYS A 256 -11.89 -2.05 4.85
CA LYS A 256 -13.25 -2.09 5.36
C LYS A 256 -13.26 -1.63 6.82
N ARG A 257 -14.26 -0.83 7.20
CA ARG A 257 -14.49 -0.39 8.58
C ARG A 257 -15.89 -0.80 9.00
N CYS A 258 -16.17 -0.85 10.29
CA CYS A 258 -17.47 -1.25 10.83
C CYS A 258 -18.65 -0.44 10.24
N TYR A 259 -18.38 0.76 9.74
CA TYR A 259 -19.38 1.73 9.24
C TYR A 259 -19.21 2.08 7.74
N ARG A 260 -18.23 1.49 7.03
CA ARG A 260 -17.95 1.80 5.62
C ARG A 260 -17.18 0.65 4.95
N ASP A 261 -17.55 0.30 3.73
CA ASP A 261 -16.71 -0.51 2.86
C ASP A 261 -15.44 0.26 2.46
N GLY A 262 -14.37 -0.47 2.16
CA GLY A 262 -13.14 0.12 1.67
C GLY A 262 -13.36 0.81 0.31
N MET A 263 -12.71 1.94 0.11
CA MET A 263 -12.74 2.65 -1.16
C MET A 263 -11.97 1.88 -2.23
N CYS A 264 -12.39 2.06 -3.48
CA CYS A 264 -11.58 1.60 -4.61
C CYS A 264 -10.18 2.25 -4.55
N PRO A 265 -9.10 1.51 -4.75
CA PRO A 265 -7.75 2.09 -4.74
C PRO A 265 -7.59 3.29 -5.69
N PHE A 266 -8.30 3.29 -6.83
CA PHE A 266 -8.25 4.39 -7.78
C PHE A 266 -9.00 5.65 -7.31
N ASP A 267 -10.03 5.51 -6.47
CA ASP A 267 -10.65 6.67 -5.80
C ASP A 267 -9.67 7.27 -4.77
N VAL A 268 -8.94 6.43 -4.03
CA VAL A 268 -7.91 6.90 -3.07
C VAL A 268 -6.75 7.60 -3.80
N ILE A 269 -6.32 7.05 -4.93
CA ILE A 269 -5.32 7.70 -5.78
C ILE A 269 -5.84 9.06 -6.28
N GLU A 270 -7.12 9.16 -6.67
CA GLU A 270 -7.74 10.43 -7.11
C GLU A 270 -7.75 11.47 -5.98
N ASP A 271 -8.11 11.07 -4.76
CA ASP A 271 -8.08 11.94 -3.57
C ASP A 271 -6.67 12.44 -3.25
N PHE A 272 -5.67 11.56 -3.33
CA PHE A 272 -4.27 11.97 -3.17
C PHE A 272 -3.76 12.88 -4.28
N GLU A 273 -4.20 12.71 -5.54
CA GLU A 273 -3.86 13.60 -6.64
C GLU A 273 -4.46 14.99 -6.45
N TYR A 274 -5.67 15.07 -5.89
CA TYR A 274 -6.37 16.34 -5.72
C TYR A 274 -5.80 17.15 -4.55
N ASP A 275 -5.63 16.50 -3.40
CA ASP A 275 -5.25 17.17 -2.15
C ASP A 275 -3.79 16.91 -1.74
N GLY A 276 -3.16 15.87 -2.31
CA GLY A 276 -1.96 15.27 -1.74
C GLY A 276 -0.70 16.12 -1.83
N ILE A 277 -0.55 16.95 -2.86
CA ILE A 277 0.70 17.71 -3.08
C ILE A 277 0.93 18.73 -1.96
N SER A 278 -0.13 19.34 -1.44
CA SER A 278 -0.03 20.31 -0.33
C SER A 278 0.01 19.66 1.05
N LYS A 279 -0.61 18.46 1.21
CA LYS A 279 -0.81 17.83 2.52
C LYS A 279 0.26 16.81 2.88
N TYR A 280 0.97 16.25 1.90
CA TYR A 280 1.95 15.19 2.13
C TYR A 280 3.33 15.57 1.61
N HIS A 281 4.37 14.84 2.04
CA HIS A 281 5.73 15.06 1.57
C HIS A 281 5.82 14.83 0.05
N PRO A 282 6.18 15.85 -0.77
CA PRO A 282 6.07 15.79 -2.25
C PRO A 282 6.82 14.61 -2.88
N LYS A 283 8.03 14.31 -2.37
CA LYS A 283 8.86 13.19 -2.85
C LYS A 283 8.14 11.86 -2.66
N TYR A 284 7.62 11.60 -1.45
CA TYR A 284 7.05 10.30 -1.09
C TYR A 284 5.66 10.11 -1.70
N ILE A 285 4.81 11.14 -1.70
CA ILE A 285 3.48 11.02 -2.31
C ILE A 285 3.55 10.87 -3.82
N GLY A 286 4.39 11.65 -4.52
CA GLY A 286 4.54 11.55 -5.97
C GLY A 286 5.08 10.18 -6.41
N MET A 287 6.06 9.66 -5.67
CA MET A 287 6.57 8.31 -5.90
C MET A 287 5.52 7.24 -5.59
N PHE A 288 4.81 7.34 -4.47
CA PHE A 288 3.76 6.42 -4.07
C PHE A 288 2.67 6.34 -5.15
N LEU A 289 2.12 7.46 -5.58
CA LEU A 289 1.07 7.53 -6.60
C LEU A 289 1.49 6.84 -7.90
N LYS A 290 2.69 7.14 -8.38
CA LYS A 290 3.24 6.52 -9.59
C LYS A 290 3.36 5.01 -9.44
N LYS A 291 3.93 4.55 -8.34
CA LYS A 291 4.22 3.12 -8.10
C LYS A 291 2.95 2.32 -7.81
N ILE A 292 2.04 2.85 -6.98
CA ILE A 292 0.80 2.16 -6.65
C ILE A 292 -0.11 2.02 -7.88
N ALA A 293 -0.27 3.06 -8.69
CA ALA A 293 -1.06 2.96 -9.92
C ALA A 293 -0.44 1.96 -10.91
N SER A 294 0.90 1.96 -11.02
CA SER A 294 1.62 1.03 -11.91
C SER A 294 1.50 -0.41 -11.43
N SER A 295 1.35 -0.68 -10.13
CA SER A 295 1.16 -2.04 -9.62
C SER A 295 -0.15 -2.68 -10.08
N TYR A 296 -1.12 -1.88 -10.50
CA TYR A 296 -2.40 -2.36 -11.06
C TYR A 296 -2.39 -2.59 -12.57
N ILE A 297 -1.27 -2.32 -13.27
CA ILE A 297 -1.20 -2.63 -14.72
C ILE A 297 -1.46 -4.12 -14.92
N GLY A 298 -2.45 -4.42 -15.77
CA GLY A 298 -2.92 -5.75 -16.09
C GLY A 298 -4.00 -6.29 -15.21
N SER A 299 -4.36 -5.64 -14.13
CA SER A 299 -5.55 -6.00 -13.35
C SER A 299 -6.81 -5.81 -14.18
N THR A 300 -7.79 -6.70 -13.95
CA THR A 300 -9.14 -6.52 -14.45
C THR A 300 -9.89 -5.57 -13.53
N VAL A 301 -10.61 -4.62 -14.12
CA VAL A 301 -11.36 -3.61 -13.40
C VAL A 301 -12.81 -3.54 -13.92
N LEU A 302 -13.71 -3.12 -13.04
CA LEU A 302 -15.06 -2.72 -13.38
C LEU A 302 -15.10 -1.19 -13.55
N LEU A 303 -15.61 -0.72 -14.67
CA LEU A 303 -15.81 0.71 -14.91
C LEU A 303 -17.18 1.15 -14.39
N THR A 304 -17.34 2.46 -14.13
CA THR A 304 -18.62 3.05 -13.66
C THR A 304 -19.77 2.87 -14.64
N ASN A 305 -19.50 2.62 -15.92
CA ASN A 305 -20.51 2.29 -16.93
C ASN A 305 -20.85 0.79 -17.00
N GLY A 306 -20.37 -0.02 -16.03
CA GLY A 306 -20.63 -1.45 -15.95
C GLY A 306 -19.75 -2.35 -16.82
N LYS A 307 -18.91 -1.79 -17.68
CA LYS A 307 -18.01 -2.56 -18.54
C LYS A 307 -16.81 -3.07 -17.77
N LYS A 308 -16.35 -4.29 -18.11
CA LYS A 308 -15.09 -4.84 -17.61
C LYS A 308 -13.96 -4.45 -18.56
N ALA A 309 -12.83 -4.06 -17.96
CA ALA A 309 -11.66 -3.64 -18.71
C ALA A 309 -10.37 -4.13 -18.04
N LYS A 310 -9.28 -4.09 -18.77
CA LYS A 310 -7.93 -4.41 -18.27
C LYS A 310 -7.06 -3.17 -18.31
N ILE A 311 -6.39 -2.84 -17.23
CA ILE A 311 -5.44 -1.72 -17.19
C ILE A 311 -4.22 -2.09 -18.02
N ILE A 312 -3.87 -1.24 -19.01
CA ILE A 312 -2.74 -1.51 -19.91
C ILE A 312 -1.62 -0.48 -19.77
N PHE A 313 -1.93 0.73 -19.32
CA PHE A 313 -0.94 1.78 -19.20
C PHE A 313 -1.38 2.83 -18.17
N VAL A 314 -0.42 3.36 -17.41
CA VAL A 314 -0.63 4.44 -16.44
C VAL A 314 -0.02 5.72 -17.00
N THR A 315 -0.82 6.78 -17.08
CA THR A 315 -0.41 8.12 -17.53
C THR A 315 0.03 8.99 -16.35
N GLU A 316 0.26 10.28 -16.58
CA GLU A 316 0.52 11.26 -15.51
C GLU A 316 -0.69 11.52 -14.60
N LYS A 317 -1.91 11.22 -15.07
CA LYS A 317 -3.12 11.17 -14.26
C LYS A 317 -3.27 9.72 -13.74
N TYR A 318 -2.66 9.42 -12.61
CA TYR A 318 -2.54 8.06 -12.06
C TYR A 318 -3.89 7.40 -11.76
N SER A 319 -4.89 8.19 -11.34
CA SER A 319 -6.25 7.71 -11.08
C SER A 319 -7.02 7.35 -12.35
N ARG A 320 -6.55 7.77 -13.53
CA ARG A 320 -7.22 7.64 -14.83
C ARG A 320 -6.32 6.92 -15.85
N PRO A 321 -6.02 5.63 -15.64
CA PRO A 321 -5.16 4.86 -16.54
C PRO A 321 -5.83 4.64 -17.91
N THR A 322 -5.04 4.15 -18.86
CA THR A 322 -5.55 3.62 -20.11
C THR A 322 -5.93 2.16 -19.92
N VAL A 323 -7.09 1.79 -20.39
CA VAL A 323 -7.63 0.42 -20.27
C VAL A 323 -8.02 -0.16 -21.63
N THR A 324 -8.11 -1.49 -21.71
CA THR A 324 -8.71 -2.20 -22.84
C THR A 324 -10.01 -2.83 -22.38
N LEU A 325 -11.11 -2.57 -23.09
CA LEU A 325 -12.39 -3.20 -22.81
C LEU A 325 -12.33 -4.70 -23.14
N LEU A 326 -12.90 -5.54 -22.27
CA LEU A 326 -12.88 -7.00 -22.49
C LEU A 326 -13.89 -7.47 -23.52
N GLU A 327 -14.91 -6.67 -23.84
CA GLU A 327 -15.97 -7.02 -24.78
C GLU A 327 -15.49 -7.03 -26.25
N ASP A 328 -14.79 -5.98 -26.65
CA ASP A 328 -14.43 -5.73 -28.06
C ASP A 328 -12.95 -5.42 -28.27
N ASN A 329 -12.14 -5.47 -27.19
CA ASN A 329 -10.73 -5.13 -27.18
C ASN A 329 -10.40 -3.67 -27.58
N SER A 330 -11.38 -2.78 -27.57
CA SER A 330 -11.14 -1.37 -27.81
C SER A 330 -10.34 -0.75 -26.65
N VAL A 331 -9.50 0.23 -27.00
CA VAL A 331 -8.68 0.97 -26.01
C VAL A 331 -9.45 2.22 -25.60
N LEU A 332 -9.52 2.43 -24.28
CA LEU A 332 -10.16 3.59 -23.69
C LEU A 332 -9.12 4.34 -22.79
N VAL A 333 -8.91 5.60 -23.09
CA VAL A 333 -8.03 6.47 -22.29
C VAL A 333 -8.88 7.18 -21.25
N LEU A 334 -8.93 6.66 -20.02
CA LEU A 334 -9.82 7.18 -18.97
C LEU A 334 -9.51 8.64 -18.57
N LYS A 335 -8.32 9.12 -18.82
CA LYS A 335 -7.95 10.53 -18.61
C LYS A 335 -8.80 11.48 -19.47
N ASP A 336 -9.21 11.05 -20.66
CA ASP A 336 -9.99 11.85 -21.60
C ASP A 336 -11.51 11.68 -21.41
N GLU A 337 -11.92 10.73 -20.56
CA GLU A 337 -13.31 10.43 -20.24
C GLU A 337 -13.76 11.14 -18.97
N LYS A 338 -14.80 11.99 -19.05
CA LYS A 338 -15.28 12.74 -17.88
C LYS A 338 -16.09 11.88 -16.89
N ASP A 339 -16.92 11.00 -17.43
CA ASP A 339 -17.95 10.29 -16.66
C ASP A 339 -17.61 8.81 -16.39
N ILE A 340 -16.51 8.31 -16.98
CA ILE A 340 -16.09 6.92 -16.84
C ILE A 340 -14.83 6.86 -15.99
N LYS A 341 -14.91 6.11 -14.88
CA LYS A 341 -13.76 5.81 -14.01
C LYS A 341 -13.78 4.36 -13.56
N ILE A 342 -12.71 3.93 -12.89
CA ILE A 342 -12.64 2.61 -12.29
C ILE A 342 -13.51 2.62 -11.03
N ALA A 343 -14.51 1.73 -11.00
CA ALA A 343 -15.40 1.53 -9.86
C ALA A 343 -14.84 0.49 -8.87
N ALA A 344 -14.18 -0.55 -9.40
CA ALA A 344 -13.58 -1.61 -8.58
C ALA A 344 -12.44 -2.31 -9.33
N VAL A 345 -11.49 -2.84 -8.59
CA VAL A 345 -10.51 -3.84 -9.05
C VAL A 345 -11.11 -5.22 -8.80
N LEU A 346 -11.08 -6.13 -9.80
CA LEU A 346 -11.73 -7.44 -9.77
C LEU A 346 -10.76 -8.59 -9.51
#